data_7dd76b4bb2ceb2fc4b40b63aee86f0ab
#
_entry.id   7dd76b4bb2ceb2fc4b40b63aee86f0ab
#
_cell.length_a   1.000
_cell.length_b   1.000
_cell.length_c   1.000
_cell.angle_alpha   90.00
_cell.angle_beta   90.00
_cell.angle_gamma   90.00
#
_symmetry.space_group_name_H-M   'P 1'
#
loop_
_entity.id
_entity.type
_entity.pdbx_description
1 polymer ?
#
loop_
_entity_poly.entity_id
_entity_poly.type
_entity_poly.pdbx_seq_one_letter_code
_entity_poly.pdbx_strand_id
1 'polypeptide(L)'
;MNIKNKGTDLLVSSFGDVLNKKYDLVILPWGATEPHNLHLPYLTDCILSHSIAVDAAKIAKDHFGVNSMVMPPITLGAQNPGQRELSFCIHARYETQKAILTDIVSSLHIPVSYTHLTL
;
A
#
# COMPACT_ATOMS: atom_id res chain seq x y z
N MET A 1 9.47 -8.62 -7.71
CA MET A 1 8.86 -7.34 -8.14
C MET A 1 8.93 -7.25 -9.65
N ASN A 2 7.86 -6.84 -10.27
CA ASN A 2 7.78 -6.77 -11.73
C ASN A 2 8.06 -5.34 -12.22
N ILE A 3 9.22 -5.15 -12.87
CA ILE A 3 9.61 -3.85 -13.42
C ILE A 3 8.71 -3.35 -14.54
N LYS A 4 7.85 -4.21 -15.12
CA LYS A 4 6.83 -3.79 -16.09
C LYS A 4 5.76 -2.91 -15.49
N ASN A 5 5.65 -2.88 -14.15
CA ASN A 5 4.67 -2.07 -13.43
C ASN A 5 5.17 -0.65 -13.12
N LYS A 6 6.28 -0.22 -13.72
CA LYS A 6 6.77 1.15 -13.57
C LYS A 6 5.70 2.15 -13.96
N GLY A 7 5.50 3.15 -13.13
CA GLY A 7 4.45 4.14 -13.30
C GLY A 7 3.09 3.76 -12.72
N THR A 8 2.92 2.50 -12.27
CA THR A 8 1.70 2.01 -11.61
C THR A 8 1.99 1.52 -10.21
N ASP A 9 3.12 0.87 -10.01
CA ASP A 9 3.57 0.36 -8.71
C ASP A 9 4.75 1.20 -8.24
N LEU A 10 4.56 1.96 -7.17
CA LEU A 10 5.60 2.86 -6.67
C LEU A 10 6.82 2.11 -6.12
N LEU A 11 6.66 0.85 -5.71
CA LEU A 11 7.79 0.02 -5.26
C LEU A 11 8.87 -0.14 -6.33
N VAL A 12 8.49 -0.11 -7.60
CA VAL A 12 9.40 -0.33 -8.72
C VAL A 12 9.56 0.90 -9.61
N SER A 13 8.95 2.01 -9.25
CA SER A 13 8.96 3.24 -10.03
C SER A 13 10.03 4.20 -9.53
N SER A 14 10.66 4.91 -10.47
CA SER A 14 11.54 6.03 -10.17
C SER A 14 10.77 7.35 -10.30
N PHE A 15 11.38 8.44 -9.86
CA PHE A 15 10.81 9.76 -10.08
C PHE A 15 10.63 10.04 -11.57
N GLY A 16 11.57 9.61 -12.41
CA GLY A 16 11.44 9.74 -13.86
C GLY A 16 10.24 8.99 -14.44
N ASP A 17 9.86 7.86 -13.84
CA ASP A 17 8.72 7.07 -14.30
C ASP A 17 7.37 7.76 -14.01
N VAL A 18 7.31 8.62 -13.00
CA VAL A 18 6.07 9.28 -12.58
C VAL A 18 6.01 10.76 -12.94
N LEU A 19 7.15 11.35 -13.27
CA LEU A 19 7.26 12.77 -13.61
C LEU A 19 6.38 13.10 -14.81
N ASN A 20 5.60 14.17 -14.73
CA ASN A 20 4.69 14.63 -15.78
C ASN A 20 3.50 13.68 -16.07
N LYS A 21 3.32 12.64 -15.29
CA LYS A 21 2.12 11.80 -15.38
C LYS A 21 1.03 12.33 -14.46
N LYS A 22 -0.21 12.18 -14.91
CA LYS A 22 -1.38 12.53 -14.12
C LYS A 22 -2.02 11.26 -13.58
N TYR A 23 -2.34 11.27 -12.30
CA TYR A 23 -2.97 10.15 -11.63
C TYR A 23 -4.38 10.55 -11.17
N ASP A 24 -5.32 9.65 -11.41
CA ASP A 24 -6.72 9.83 -11.02
C ASP A 24 -6.98 9.31 -9.60
N LEU A 25 -6.18 8.32 -9.18
CA LEU A 25 -6.41 7.57 -7.95
C LEU A 25 -5.09 7.11 -7.36
N VAL A 26 -5.02 7.07 -6.04
CA VAL A 26 -3.93 6.41 -5.31
C VAL A 26 -4.53 5.29 -4.46
N ILE A 27 -3.91 4.11 -4.54
CA ILE A 27 -4.29 2.95 -3.75
C ILE A 27 -3.20 2.73 -2.69
N LEU A 28 -3.60 2.69 -1.44
CA LEU A 28 -2.70 2.45 -0.31
C LEU A 28 -3.01 1.06 0.28
N PRO A 29 -2.22 0.04 -0.08
CA PRO A 29 -2.36 -1.27 0.57
C PRO A 29 -1.94 -1.16 2.04
N TRP A 30 -2.70 -1.79 2.92
CA TRP A 30 -2.40 -1.78 4.36
C TRP A 30 -2.37 -3.21 4.87
N GLY A 31 -1.27 -3.59 5.48
CA GLY A 31 -1.08 -4.92 6.06
C GLY A 31 -0.59 -4.83 7.49
N ALA A 32 0.19 -5.82 7.88
CA ALA A 32 0.79 -5.89 9.20
C ALA A 32 2.06 -6.73 9.14
N THR A 33 2.90 -6.60 10.15
CA THR A 33 4.05 -7.47 10.35
C THR A 33 3.70 -8.42 11.48
N GLU A 34 3.31 -9.64 11.13
CA GLU A 34 2.79 -10.59 12.09
C GLU A 34 2.98 -12.04 11.63
N PRO A 35 3.09 -12.99 12.57
CA PRO A 35 3.12 -14.42 12.21
C PRO A 35 1.84 -14.86 11.51
N HIS A 36 2.00 -15.69 10.49
CA HIS A 36 0.90 -16.32 9.75
C HIS A 36 1.08 -17.83 9.81
N ASN A 37 0.62 -18.44 10.89
CA ASN A 37 0.87 -19.84 11.16
C ASN A 37 2.38 -20.11 11.19
N LEU A 38 2.82 -21.32 10.87
CA LEU A 38 4.22 -21.73 10.92
C LEU A 38 4.95 -21.61 9.58
N HIS A 39 4.24 -21.30 8.50
CA HIS A 39 4.78 -21.47 7.14
C HIS A 39 4.60 -20.25 6.22
N LEU A 40 3.74 -19.31 6.53
CA LEU A 40 3.54 -18.14 5.70
C LEU A 40 4.42 -16.97 6.17
N PRO A 41 4.86 -16.09 5.27
CA PRO A 41 5.72 -14.97 5.62
C PRO A 41 5.01 -13.96 6.52
N TYR A 42 5.80 -13.24 7.33
CA TYR A 42 5.31 -12.18 8.21
C TYR A 42 4.54 -11.08 7.47
N LEU A 43 4.93 -10.80 6.24
CA LEU A 43 4.29 -9.75 5.43
C LEU A 43 3.23 -10.30 4.47
N THR A 44 2.64 -11.45 4.78
CA THR A 44 1.61 -12.07 3.92
C THR A 44 0.50 -11.07 3.56
N ASP A 45 -0.01 -10.31 4.53
CA ASP A 45 -1.07 -9.32 4.27
C ASP A 45 -0.60 -8.20 3.35
N CYS A 46 0.64 -7.76 3.52
CA CYS A 46 1.21 -6.71 2.68
C CYS A 46 1.44 -7.19 1.25
N ILE A 47 1.97 -8.40 1.10
CA ILE A 47 2.23 -9.01 -0.21
C ILE A 47 0.91 -9.19 -0.96
N LEU A 48 -0.09 -9.73 -0.27
CA LEU A 48 -1.40 -10.01 -0.85
C LEU A 48 -2.13 -8.72 -1.25
N SER A 49 -2.27 -7.77 -0.33
CA SER A 49 -2.97 -6.51 -0.59
C SER A 49 -2.28 -5.69 -1.68
N HIS A 50 -0.95 -5.67 -1.70
CA HIS A 50 -0.18 -4.98 -2.74
C HIS A 50 -0.39 -5.64 -4.11
N SER A 51 -0.33 -6.97 -4.19
CA SER A 51 -0.53 -7.69 -5.45
C SER A 51 -1.94 -7.48 -6.02
N ILE A 52 -2.96 -7.53 -5.16
CA ILE A 52 -4.34 -7.26 -5.56
C ILE A 52 -4.48 -5.83 -6.07
N ALA A 53 -3.90 -4.86 -5.37
CA ALA A 53 -3.97 -3.46 -5.76
C ALA A 53 -3.32 -3.20 -7.12
N VAL A 54 -2.15 -3.79 -7.38
CA VAL A 54 -1.46 -3.67 -8.67
C VAL A 54 -2.29 -4.27 -9.79
N ASP A 55 -2.84 -5.45 -9.60
CA ASP A 55 -3.70 -6.10 -10.60
C ASP A 55 -4.96 -5.28 -10.87
N ALA A 56 -5.60 -4.78 -9.83
CA ALA A 56 -6.78 -3.93 -9.95
C ALA A 56 -6.46 -2.62 -10.70
N ALA A 57 -5.31 -2.00 -10.41
CA ALA A 57 -4.88 -0.79 -11.10
C ALA A 57 -4.66 -1.02 -12.60
N LYS A 58 -4.09 -2.16 -12.98
CA LYS A 58 -3.90 -2.54 -14.37
C LYS A 58 -5.23 -2.74 -15.10
N ILE A 59 -6.15 -3.43 -14.47
CA ILE A 59 -7.50 -3.67 -15.02
C ILE A 59 -8.22 -2.33 -15.21
N ALA A 60 -8.16 -1.44 -14.22
CA ALA A 60 -8.79 -0.14 -14.28
C ALA A 60 -8.23 0.70 -15.44
N LYS A 61 -6.93 0.65 -15.67
CA LYS A 61 -6.30 1.36 -16.77
C LYS A 61 -6.72 0.80 -18.12
N ASP A 62 -6.66 -0.52 -18.28
CA ASP A 62 -6.92 -1.18 -19.57
C ASP A 62 -8.40 -1.11 -19.97
N HIS A 63 -9.31 -1.20 -19.01
CA HIS A 63 -10.76 -1.24 -19.30
C HIS A 63 -11.45 0.11 -19.15
N PHE A 64 -10.93 1.01 -18.32
CA PHE A 64 -11.63 2.27 -18.00
C PHE A 64 -10.76 3.52 -18.20
N GLY A 65 -9.51 3.37 -18.58
CA GLY A 65 -8.61 4.50 -18.76
C GLY A 65 -8.25 5.24 -17.47
N VAL A 66 -8.42 4.60 -16.31
CA VAL A 66 -8.12 5.19 -15.00
C VAL A 66 -6.64 4.96 -14.69
N ASN A 67 -5.93 6.04 -14.41
CA ASN A 67 -4.52 5.98 -14.00
C ASN A 67 -4.43 5.96 -12.48
N SER A 68 -4.01 4.83 -11.94
CA SER A 68 -3.83 4.65 -10.50
C SER A 68 -2.36 4.47 -10.15
N MET A 69 -1.94 5.01 -9.02
CA MET A 69 -0.66 4.70 -8.40
C MET A 69 -0.90 3.82 -7.18
N VAL A 70 -0.19 2.71 -7.13
CA VAL A 70 -0.21 1.82 -5.96
C VAL A 70 0.99 2.17 -5.08
N MET A 71 0.71 2.61 -3.87
CA MET A 71 1.72 2.97 -2.88
C MET A 71 2.39 1.71 -2.30
N PRO A 72 3.60 1.86 -1.73
CA PRO A 72 4.17 0.79 -0.94
C PRO A 72 3.22 0.40 0.20
N PRO A 73 3.07 -0.89 0.48
CA PRO A 73 2.15 -1.31 1.55
C PRO A 73 2.64 -0.84 2.92
N ILE A 74 1.69 -0.46 3.77
CA ILE A 74 1.98 -0.18 5.17
C ILE A 74 2.13 -1.50 5.91
N THR A 75 3.23 -1.63 6.63
CA THR A 75 3.62 -2.90 7.29
C THR A 75 3.25 -2.94 8.76
N LEU A 76 2.61 -1.90 9.28
CA LEU A 76 2.30 -1.76 10.70
C LEU A 76 0.80 -1.77 10.93
N GLY A 77 0.32 -2.74 11.69
CA GLY A 77 -1.06 -2.89 12.06
C GLY A 77 -1.22 -3.10 13.57
N ALA A 78 -2.46 -3.08 14.04
CA ALA A 78 -2.78 -3.36 15.42
C ALA A 78 -2.79 -4.87 15.68
N GLN A 79 -2.31 -5.26 16.84
CA GLN A 79 -2.23 -6.66 17.26
C GLN A 79 -2.97 -6.86 18.57
N ASN A 80 -3.65 -8.00 18.69
CA ASN A 80 -4.27 -8.40 19.94
C ASN A 80 -3.18 -8.67 21.01
N PRO A 81 -3.49 -8.45 22.30
CA PRO A 81 -2.48 -8.64 23.35
C PRO A 81 -1.78 -10.00 23.34
N GLY A 82 -2.50 -11.08 23.06
CA GLY A 82 -1.90 -12.42 22.99
C GLY A 82 -0.93 -12.59 21.81
N GLN A 83 -1.20 -11.93 20.70
CA GLN A 83 -0.33 -11.99 19.52
C GLN A 83 0.93 -11.15 19.68
N ARG A 84 0.87 -10.09 20.48
CA ARG A 84 2.04 -9.20 20.71
C ARG A 84 3.23 -9.93 21.33
N GLU A 85 2.99 -11.06 21.98
CA GLU A 85 4.02 -11.87 22.59
C GLU A 85 4.76 -12.78 21.61
N LEU A 86 4.24 -12.93 20.40
CA LEU A 86 4.89 -13.75 19.38
C LEU A 86 6.12 -13.02 18.81
N SER A 87 7.12 -13.81 18.43
CA SER A 87 8.38 -13.28 17.92
C SER A 87 8.14 -12.40 16.70
N PHE A 88 8.73 -11.20 16.69
CA PHE A 88 8.67 -10.23 15.61
C PHE A 88 7.25 -9.79 15.19
N CYS A 89 6.26 -10.03 16.03
CA CYS A 89 4.94 -9.46 15.83
C CYS A 89 4.98 -7.98 16.26
N ILE A 90 4.75 -7.10 15.32
CA ILE A 90 4.86 -5.65 15.57
C ILE A 90 3.47 -5.07 15.74
N HIS A 91 3.24 -4.47 16.89
CA HIS A 91 2.00 -3.75 17.18
C HIS A 91 2.18 -2.25 16.96
N ALA A 92 1.32 -1.67 16.14
CA ALA A 92 1.22 -0.22 16.02
C ALA A 92 -0.05 0.26 16.71
N ARG A 93 0.10 1.25 17.58
CA ARG A 93 -1.05 1.87 18.27
C ARG A 93 -1.93 2.63 17.27
N TYR A 94 -3.16 2.85 17.65
CA TYR A 94 -4.13 3.64 16.87
C TYR A 94 -3.55 5.01 16.48
N GLU A 95 -2.95 5.71 17.42
CA GLU A 95 -2.38 7.04 17.19
C GLU A 95 -1.24 7.01 16.15
N THR A 96 -0.43 5.97 16.17
CA THR A 96 0.66 5.78 15.21
C THR A 96 0.09 5.55 13.81
N GLN A 97 -0.88 4.68 13.68
CA GLN A 97 -1.52 4.39 12.38
C GLN A 97 -2.23 5.63 11.84
N LYS A 98 -2.93 6.37 12.68
CA LYS A 98 -3.60 7.63 12.32
C LYS A 98 -2.59 8.66 11.84
N ALA A 99 -1.45 8.79 12.52
CA ALA A 99 -0.40 9.73 12.14
C ALA A 99 0.20 9.37 10.78
N ILE A 100 0.50 8.09 10.54
CA ILE A 100 1.01 7.60 9.27
C ILE A 100 0.03 7.94 8.13
N LEU A 101 -1.24 7.61 8.31
CA LEU A 101 -2.27 7.87 7.31
C LEU A 101 -2.43 9.37 7.03
N THR A 102 -2.42 10.18 8.08
CA THR A 102 -2.53 11.63 7.97
C THR A 102 -1.37 12.22 7.14
N ASP A 103 -0.15 11.79 7.43
CA ASP A 103 1.03 12.28 6.72
C ASP A 103 1.03 11.86 5.25
N ILE A 104 0.62 10.63 4.96
CA ILE A 104 0.51 10.13 3.59
C ILE A 104 -0.53 10.94 2.82
N VAL A 105 -1.73 11.10 3.36
CA VAL A 105 -2.82 11.84 2.70
C VAL A 105 -2.41 13.30 2.46
N SER A 106 -1.79 13.94 3.46
CA SER A 106 -1.30 15.31 3.33
C SER A 106 -0.26 15.46 2.22
N SER A 107 0.57 14.44 2.01
CA SER A 107 1.62 14.46 0.98
C SER A 107 1.08 14.21 -0.42
N LEU A 108 -0.07 13.57 -0.55
CA LEU A 108 -0.63 13.15 -1.84
C LEU A 108 -1.47 14.22 -2.53
N HIS A 109 -1.77 15.33 -1.88
CA HIS A 109 -2.64 16.39 -2.44
C HIS A 109 -2.07 17.06 -3.70
N ILE A 110 -0.75 17.02 -3.90
CA ILE A 110 -0.09 17.62 -5.06
C ILE A 110 -0.17 16.71 -6.29
N PRO A 111 0.23 15.41 -6.21
CA PRO A 111 0.30 14.55 -7.38
C PRO A 111 -1.06 13.97 -7.84
N VAL A 112 -2.12 14.12 -7.05
CA VAL A 112 -3.40 13.44 -7.30
C VAL A 112 -4.55 14.44 -7.24
N SER A 113 -5.40 14.42 -8.26
CA SER A 113 -6.59 15.27 -8.30
C SER A 113 -7.70 14.78 -7.37
N TYR A 114 -7.71 13.51 -7.03
CA TYR A 114 -8.70 12.90 -6.16
C TYR A 114 -8.08 11.75 -5.35
N THR A 115 -8.34 11.76 -4.05
CA THR A 115 -7.90 10.70 -3.13
C THR A 115 -9.12 10.02 -2.52
N HIS A 116 -9.17 8.70 -2.60
CA HIS A 116 -10.23 7.88 -2.04
C HIS A 116 -9.65 6.86 -1.07
N LEU A 117 -10.20 6.83 0.14
CA LEU A 117 -9.80 5.88 1.19
C LEU A 117 -10.82 4.77 1.30
N THR A 118 -10.35 3.53 1.14
CA THR A 118 -11.14 2.34 1.42
C THR A 118 -10.48 1.60 2.58
N LEU A 119 -11.20 1.47 3.65
CA LEU A 119 -10.75 0.71 4.83
C LEU A 119 -11.23 -0.73 4.75
#